data_74b5a4e51acb3c790771137a2dd8be99
#
_entry.id   74b5a4e51acb3c790771137a2dd8be99
#
_cell.length_a   1.000
_cell.length_b   1.000
_cell.length_c   1.000
_cell.angle_alpha   90.00
_cell.angle_beta   90.00
_cell.angle_gamma   90.00
#
_symmetry.space_group_name_H-M   'P 1'
#
loop_
_entity.id
_entity.type
_entity.pdbx_description
1 polymer ?
#
loop_
_entity_poly.entity_id
_entity_poly.type
_entity_poly.pdbx_seq_one_letter_code
_entity_poly.pdbx_strand_id
1 'polypeptide(L)'
;MTPPPKPSDPSTAKAKKKKKAKKRKLEPVAQPSTLLPQAREAARRGEWAMLSALADQSGADHPDHAALLVLGGLARAQRGDAAGAANRLQEAMAQGASRRDVAQAVVGGAFDSLGRAAALFGDSGLAESFFAEALAQDPSPGDITEALRDRMIRARADMGLLPEAVASLGDGLAALEAMPHPSEAQLAMFKSQLELLNHTLGLAQQRALLPFDSATKPARPLALEQRAMSQLGQDLWVLQRTGMKQGGYFVEFGASDGRLLSNTCLLETEFGWKGICAEPNPAFYDRLRGNRTCTTVPDCVMGETGKTVEFILASEYGTVAGFDDSDTHAERRRAFRAQGQVISVPTISLHDMLVKYGAPRQIDYISIDTEGTEYEILAAFPFDQWDVQLLTVEHNFTPLREKIHDLLRGHGYHRTEMKWDDWYEKRG
;
A
#
# COMPACT_ATOMS: atom_id res chain seq x y z
N MET A 1 -24.34 -94.12 -60.48
CA MET A 1 -22.97 -93.55 -60.30
C MET A 1 -22.96 -92.14 -60.81
N THR A 2 -23.21 -91.22 -59.97
CA THR A 2 -23.17 -89.77 -60.25
C THR A 2 -22.15 -89.12 -59.33
N PRO A 3 -21.27 -88.28 -59.88
CA PRO A 3 -20.24 -87.59 -59.07
C PRO A 3 -20.85 -86.35 -58.39
N PRO A 4 -20.19 -85.88 -57.33
CA PRO A 4 -20.70 -84.86 -56.46
C PRO A 4 -20.55 -83.45 -57.02
N PRO A 5 -21.29 -82.44 -56.56
CA PRO A 5 -21.24 -81.08 -57.00
C PRO A 5 -20.12 -80.30 -56.31
N LYS A 6 -19.54 -79.37 -57.08
CA LYS A 6 -18.52 -78.38 -56.64
C LYS A 6 -19.16 -77.29 -55.78
N PRO A 7 -18.34 -76.70 -54.83
CA PRO A 7 -18.84 -75.69 -53.97
C PRO A 7 -18.85 -74.30 -54.64
N SER A 8 -19.91 -73.54 -54.31
CA SER A 8 -20.14 -72.17 -54.75
C SER A 8 -19.36 -71.17 -53.94
N ASP A 9 -18.79 -70.20 -54.61
CA ASP A 9 -17.99 -69.05 -54.04
C ASP A 9 -18.98 -67.99 -53.47
N PRO A 10 -18.76 -67.47 -52.27
CA PRO A 10 -19.51 -66.35 -51.77
C PRO A 10 -18.73 -65.07 -51.79
N SER A 11 -18.78 -64.32 -52.85
CA SER A 11 -18.43 -62.93 -52.87
C SER A 11 -19.63 -62.07 -52.54
N THR A 12 -19.81 -61.66 -51.30
CA THR A 12 -20.74 -60.56 -50.96
C THR A 12 -20.03 -59.55 -50.08
N ALA A 13 -19.85 -58.39 -50.65
CA ALA A 13 -19.26 -57.19 -50.10
C ALA A 13 -19.91 -56.74 -48.76
N LYS A 14 -19.15 -56.73 -47.69
CA LYS A 14 -19.52 -56.02 -46.47
C LYS A 14 -19.12 -54.57 -46.60
N ALA A 15 -20.10 -53.68 -46.81
CA ALA A 15 -19.95 -52.26 -46.69
C ALA A 15 -19.50 -51.85 -45.27
N LYS A 16 -18.26 -51.40 -45.09
CA LYS A 16 -17.76 -50.82 -43.88
C LYS A 16 -18.36 -49.41 -43.68
N LYS A 17 -19.36 -49.26 -42.79
CA LYS A 17 -19.75 -47.97 -42.25
C LYS A 17 -18.61 -47.41 -41.40
N LYS A 18 -17.82 -46.46 -41.92
CA LYS A 18 -16.92 -45.60 -41.16
C LYS A 18 -17.73 -44.72 -40.23
N LYS A 19 -17.83 -45.07 -38.95
CA LYS A 19 -18.20 -44.14 -37.87
C LYS A 19 -17.14 -43.06 -37.78
N LYS A 20 -17.44 -41.84 -38.24
CA LYS A 20 -16.67 -40.63 -37.90
C LYS A 20 -16.75 -40.43 -36.39
N ALA A 21 -15.68 -40.73 -35.65
CA ALA A 21 -15.52 -40.29 -34.28
C ALA A 21 -15.42 -38.75 -34.30
N LYS A 22 -16.42 -38.06 -33.82
CA LYS A 22 -16.33 -36.63 -33.48
C LYS A 22 -15.24 -36.50 -32.41
N LYS A 23 -14.08 -35.94 -32.79
CA LYS A 23 -13.13 -35.41 -31.79
C LYS A 23 -13.86 -34.37 -30.96
N ARG A 24 -14.20 -34.70 -29.73
CA ARG A 24 -14.55 -33.71 -28.69
C ARG A 24 -13.34 -32.80 -28.57
N LYS A 25 -13.45 -31.55 -28.98
CA LYS A 25 -12.53 -30.51 -28.57
C LYS A 25 -12.59 -30.52 -27.03
N LEU A 26 -11.50 -30.89 -26.38
CA LEU A 26 -11.27 -30.60 -24.97
C LEU A 26 -11.27 -29.07 -24.89
N GLU A 27 -12.30 -28.49 -24.29
CA GLU A 27 -12.24 -27.11 -23.85
C GLU A 27 -11.07 -26.97 -22.90
N PRO A 28 -10.29 -25.89 -22.97
CA PRO A 28 -9.22 -25.68 -22.02
C PRO A 28 -9.85 -25.66 -20.63
N VAL A 29 -9.34 -26.53 -19.76
CA VAL A 29 -9.67 -26.49 -18.32
C VAL A 29 -9.27 -25.09 -17.84
N ALA A 30 -10.25 -24.25 -17.55
CA ALA A 30 -10.00 -22.94 -16.98
C ALA A 30 -9.17 -23.15 -15.71
N GLN A 31 -8.05 -22.48 -15.60
CA GLN A 31 -7.29 -22.49 -14.35
C GLN A 31 -8.22 -22.02 -13.22
N PRO A 32 -8.24 -22.68 -12.07
CA PRO A 32 -9.10 -22.26 -10.97
C PRO A 32 -8.79 -20.80 -10.63
N SER A 33 -9.80 -19.95 -10.59
CA SER A 33 -9.68 -18.55 -10.22
C SER A 33 -9.11 -18.46 -8.79
N THR A 34 -8.07 -17.67 -8.61
CA THR A 34 -7.48 -17.41 -7.29
C THR A 34 -8.24 -16.33 -6.51
N LEU A 35 -9.23 -15.67 -7.14
CA LEU A 35 -9.89 -14.48 -6.60
C LEU A 35 -10.76 -14.80 -5.36
N LEU A 36 -11.59 -15.86 -5.42
CA LEU A 36 -12.43 -16.24 -4.28
C LEU A 36 -11.62 -16.71 -3.05
N PRO A 37 -10.59 -17.55 -3.19
CA PRO A 37 -9.70 -17.88 -2.07
C PRO A 37 -9.04 -16.65 -1.44
N GLN A 38 -8.54 -15.71 -2.24
CA GLN A 38 -7.94 -14.47 -1.74
C GLN A 38 -8.97 -13.59 -1.02
N ALA A 39 -10.18 -13.45 -1.57
CA ALA A 39 -11.27 -12.70 -0.95
C ALA A 39 -11.69 -13.32 0.40
N ARG A 40 -11.76 -14.65 0.49
CA ARG A 40 -12.06 -15.34 1.76
C ARG A 40 -10.97 -15.12 2.79
N GLU A 41 -9.71 -15.20 2.39
CA GLU A 41 -8.58 -14.94 3.29
C GLU A 41 -8.59 -13.49 3.80
N ALA A 42 -8.83 -12.50 2.93
CA ALA A 42 -9.00 -11.11 3.33
C ALA A 42 -10.18 -10.94 4.32
N ALA A 43 -11.31 -11.63 4.08
CA ALA A 43 -12.45 -11.64 5.01
C ALA A 43 -12.07 -12.22 6.36
N ARG A 44 -11.35 -13.34 6.39
CA ARG A 44 -10.88 -13.97 7.64
C ARG A 44 -10.01 -13.06 8.47
N ARG A 45 -9.11 -12.35 7.83
CA ARG A 45 -8.18 -11.41 8.48
C ARG A 45 -8.80 -10.05 8.82
N GLY A 46 -10.04 -9.78 8.41
CA GLY A 46 -10.68 -8.47 8.61
C GLY A 46 -10.12 -7.37 7.69
N GLU A 47 -9.58 -7.72 6.54
CA GLU A 47 -9.00 -6.78 5.54
C GLU A 47 -10.10 -6.20 4.65
N TRP A 48 -11.00 -5.43 5.24
CA TRP A 48 -12.25 -5.00 4.60
C TRP A 48 -12.04 -4.16 3.34
N ALA A 49 -11.00 -3.33 3.29
CA ALA A 49 -10.67 -2.54 2.10
C ALA A 49 -10.18 -3.43 0.96
N MET A 50 -9.26 -4.36 1.24
CA MET A 50 -8.76 -5.35 0.29
C MET A 50 -9.86 -6.26 -0.20
N LEU A 51 -10.71 -6.75 0.70
CA LEU A 51 -11.87 -7.57 0.37
C LEU A 51 -12.82 -6.87 -0.59
N SER A 52 -13.13 -5.60 -0.35
CA SER A 52 -13.96 -4.79 -1.26
C SER A 52 -13.34 -4.71 -2.65
N ALA A 53 -12.03 -4.41 -2.73
CA ALA A 53 -11.31 -4.30 -4.00
C ALA A 53 -11.25 -5.63 -4.77
N LEU A 54 -11.06 -6.76 -4.08
CA LEU A 54 -11.07 -8.10 -4.70
C LEU A 54 -12.48 -8.45 -5.23
N ALA A 55 -13.52 -8.19 -4.44
CA ALA A 55 -14.90 -8.46 -4.83
C ALA A 55 -15.33 -7.62 -6.05
N ASP A 56 -14.84 -6.39 -6.17
CA ASP A 56 -15.16 -5.50 -7.30
C ASP A 56 -14.42 -5.88 -8.60
N GLN A 57 -13.41 -6.77 -8.55
CA GLN A 57 -12.73 -7.30 -9.74
C GLN A 57 -13.55 -8.39 -10.46
N SER A 58 -14.57 -8.96 -9.81
CA SER A 58 -15.37 -10.01 -10.42
C SER A 58 -16.37 -9.44 -11.43
N GLY A 59 -16.23 -9.80 -12.71
CA GLY A 59 -17.27 -9.56 -13.71
C GLY A 59 -18.43 -10.56 -13.60
N ALA A 60 -19.57 -10.25 -14.22
CA ALA A 60 -20.78 -11.10 -14.20
C ALA A 60 -20.55 -12.52 -14.74
N ASP A 61 -19.57 -12.70 -15.61
CA ASP A 61 -19.20 -14.01 -16.19
C ASP A 61 -18.26 -14.83 -15.29
N HIS A 62 -17.83 -14.29 -14.15
CA HIS A 62 -16.92 -15.00 -13.25
C HIS A 62 -17.65 -16.14 -12.53
N PRO A 63 -17.10 -17.37 -12.48
CA PRO A 63 -17.78 -18.52 -11.89
C PRO A 63 -18.17 -18.31 -10.41
N ASP A 64 -17.37 -17.55 -9.67
CA ASP A 64 -17.60 -17.26 -8.25
C ASP A 64 -18.25 -15.89 -8.02
N HIS A 65 -18.81 -15.26 -9.05
CA HIS A 65 -19.33 -13.88 -8.97
C HIS A 65 -20.31 -13.68 -7.81
N ALA A 66 -21.30 -14.58 -7.69
CA ALA A 66 -22.28 -14.50 -6.60
C ALA A 66 -21.66 -14.55 -5.20
N ALA A 67 -20.67 -15.42 -4.98
CA ALA A 67 -19.97 -15.53 -3.72
C ALA A 67 -19.12 -14.27 -3.42
N LEU A 68 -18.46 -13.72 -4.43
CA LEU A 68 -17.68 -12.48 -4.33
C LEU A 68 -18.58 -11.27 -4.05
N LEU A 69 -19.80 -11.23 -4.61
CA LEU A 69 -20.81 -10.22 -4.27
C LEU A 69 -21.23 -10.28 -2.78
N VAL A 70 -21.41 -11.49 -2.22
CA VAL A 70 -21.71 -11.67 -0.78
C VAL A 70 -20.59 -11.11 0.07
N LEU A 71 -19.34 -11.47 -0.23
CA LEU A 71 -18.16 -10.99 0.49
C LEU A 71 -17.97 -9.48 0.33
N GLY A 72 -18.23 -8.92 -0.86
CA GLY A 72 -18.22 -7.48 -1.11
C GLY A 72 -19.29 -6.73 -0.30
N GLY A 73 -20.48 -7.33 -0.15
CA GLY A 73 -21.52 -6.81 0.73
C GLY A 73 -21.09 -6.78 2.19
N LEU A 74 -20.47 -7.86 2.68
CA LEU A 74 -19.89 -7.89 4.02
C LEU A 74 -18.83 -6.79 4.21
N ALA A 75 -17.89 -6.64 3.28
CA ALA A 75 -16.85 -5.62 3.35
C ALA A 75 -17.42 -4.21 3.45
N ARG A 76 -18.44 -3.89 2.64
CA ARG A 76 -19.15 -2.59 2.67
C ARG A 76 -19.82 -2.35 4.02
N ALA A 77 -20.51 -3.34 4.57
CA ALA A 77 -21.15 -3.25 5.89
C ALA A 77 -20.12 -2.93 6.98
N GLN A 78 -18.98 -3.62 6.99
CA GLN A 78 -17.92 -3.39 7.99
C GLN A 78 -17.23 -2.03 7.86
N ARG A 79 -17.31 -1.40 6.69
CA ARG A 79 -16.81 -0.04 6.42
C ARG A 79 -17.86 1.06 6.62
N GLY A 80 -19.05 0.71 7.14
CA GLY A 80 -20.12 1.67 7.44
C GLY A 80 -21.03 2.02 6.26
N ASP A 81 -20.84 1.39 5.08
CA ASP A 81 -21.71 1.57 3.91
C ASP A 81 -22.90 0.58 3.95
N ALA A 82 -23.86 0.81 4.82
CA ALA A 82 -25.01 -0.07 5.00
C ALA A 82 -25.90 -0.16 3.74
N ALA A 83 -26.09 0.95 3.02
CA ALA A 83 -26.90 0.98 1.82
C ALA A 83 -26.21 0.21 0.66
N GLY A 84 -24.93 0.44 0.43
CA GLY A 84 -24.13 -0.29 -0.54
C GLY A 84 -24.03 -1.78 -0.22
N ALA A 85 -23.94 -2.15 1.06
CA ALA A 85 -23.96 -3.54 1.50
C ALA A 85 -25.29 -4.23 1.16
N ALA A 86 -26.42 -3.60 1.49
CA ALA A 86 -27.75 -4.13 1.20
C ALA A 86 -27.95 -4.35 -0.30
N ASN A 87 -27.57 -3.36 -1.13
CA ASN A 87 -27.67 -3.47 -2.59
C ASN A 87 -26.80 -4.63 -3.12
N ARG A 88 -25.57 -4.77 -2.63
CA ARG A 88 -24.64 -5.82 -3.07
C ARG A 88 -25.15 -7.21 -2.68
N LEU A 89 -25.74 -7.37 -1.50
CA LEU A 89 -26.34 -8.64 -1.06
C LEU A 89 -27.60 -9.00 -1.84
N GLN A 90 -28.42 -8.02 -2.23
CA GLN A 90 -29.55 -8.24 -3.13
C GLN A 90 -29.07 -8.67 -4.52
N GLU A 91 -28.08 -8.02 -5.07
CA GLU A 91 -27.43 -8.41 -6.32
C GLU A 91 -26.89 -9.84 -6.25
N ALA A 92 -26.19 -10.19 -5.16
CA ALA A 92 -25.69 -11.55 -4.94
C ALA A 92 -26.80 -12.61 -5.01
N MET A 93 -27.93 -12.35 -4.37
CA MET A 93 -29.10 -13.26 -4.44
C MET A 93 -29.66 -13.35 -5.86
N ALA A 94 -29.73 -12.25 -6.58
CA ALA A 94 -30.18 -12.23 -8.00
C ALA A 94 -29.22 -13.02 -8.90
N GLN A 95 -27.92 -13.06 -8.55
CA GLN A 95 -26.88 -13.82 -9.26
C GLN A 95 -26.70 -15.27 -8.74
N GLY A 96 -27.60 -15.74 -7.89
CA GLY A 96 -27.65 -17.14 -7.46
C GLY A 96 -26.99 -17.46 -6.11
N ALA A 97 -26.59 -16.47 -5.34
CA ALA A 97 -26.15 -16.71 -3.98
C ALA A 97 -27.27 -17.29 -3.12
N SER A 98 -26.97 -18.29 -2.28
CA SER A 98 -27.96 -18.87 -1.42
C SER A 98 -28.34 -17.91 -0.27
N ARG A 99 -29.60 -17.99 0.18
CA ARG A 99 -30.05 -17.25 1.37
C ARG A 99 -29.22 -17.57 2.61
N ARG A 100 -28.71 -18.80 2.67
CA ARG A 100 -27.85 -19.26 3.78
C ARG A 100 -26.53 -18.51 3.76
N ASP A 101 -25.86 -18.41 2.63
CA ASP A 101 -24.56 -17.73 2.50
C ASP A 101 -24.67 -16.24 2.85
N VAL A 102 -25.75 -15.60 2.36
CA VAL A 102 -26.04 -14.20 2.72
C VAL A 102 -26.31 -14.04 4.20
N ALA A 103 -27.11 -14.93 4.80
CA ALA A 103 -27.38 -14.89 6.23
C ALA A 103 -26.12 -15.11 7.08
N GLN A 104 -25.28 -16.06 6.71
CA GLN A 104 -24.00 -16.31 7.38
C GLN A 104 -23.07 -15.09 7.33
N ALA A 105 -22.96 -14.43 6.18
CA ALA A 105 -22.16 -13.20 6.03
C ALA A 105 -22.70 -12.06 6.93
N VAL A 106 -24.03 -11.88 6.99
CA VAL A 106 -24.66 -10.85 7.83
C VAL A 106 -24.44 -11.15 9.32
N VAL A 107 -24.65 -12.39 9.74
CA VAL A 107 -24.45 -12.81 11.14
C VAL A 107 -22.97 -12.68 11.53
N GLY A 108 -22.05 -13.17 10.69
CA GLY A 108 -20.61 -13.00 10.92
C GLY A 108 -20.20 -11.53 11.04
N GLY A 109 -20.76 -10.67 10.17
CA GLY A 109 -20.54 -9.22 10.23
C GLY A 109 -21.08 -8.56 11.50
N ALA A 110 -22.23 -9.04 12.02
CA ALA A 110 -22.79 -8.56 13.27
C ALA A 110 -21.89 -8.93 14.48
N PHE A 111 -21.40 -10.16 14.53
CA PHE A 111 -20.44 -10.59 15.56
C PHE A 111 -19.13 -9.80 15.46
N ASP A 112 -18.61 -9.51 14.28
CA ASP A 112 -17.42 -8.68 14.12
C ASP A 112 -17.64 -7.27 14.69
N SER A 113 -18.81 -6.67 14.43
CA SER A 113 -19.17 -5.35 14.97
C SER A 113 -19.29 -5.37 16.51
N LEU A 114 -19.83 -6.43 17.09
CA LEU A 114 -19.89 -6.65 18.54
C LEU A 114 -18.50 -6.83 19.15
N GLY A 115 -17.61 -7.57 18.46
CA GLY A 115 -16.21 -7.75 18.87
C GLY A 115 -15.47 -6.40 18.93
N ARG A 116 -15.66 -5.56 17.94
CA ARG A 116 -15.09 -4.19 17.93
C ARG A 116 -15.68 -3.33 19.07
N ALA A 117 -16.97 -3.40 19.30
CA ALA A 117 -17.59 -2.67 20.41
C ALA A 117 -17.03 -3.14 21.76
N ALA A 118 -16.90 -4.45 22.01
CA ALA A 118 -16.31 -4.99 23.23
C ALA A 118 -14.86 -4.53 23.42
N ALA A 119 -14.06 -4.55 22.34
CA ALA A 119 -12.69 -4.04 22.37
C ALA A 119 -12.61 -2.55 22.75
N LEU A 120 -13.53 -1.72 22.24
CA LEU A 120 -13.62 -0.30 22.61
C LEU A 120 -13.93 -0.07 24.08
N PHE A 121 -14.71 -0.96 24.69
CA PHE A 121 -15.01 -0.93 26.12
C PHE A 121 -13.92 -1.57 27.00
N GLY A 122 -12.83 -2.05 26.41
CA GLY A 122 -11.70 -2.65 27.11
C GLY A 122 -11.93 -4.11 27.53
N ASP A 123 -13.03 -4.74 27.10
CA ASP A 123 -13.31 -6.15 27.38
C ASP A 123 -12.70 -7.06 26.31
N SER A 124 -11.42 -7.39 26.48
CA SER A 124 -10.68 -8.22 25.54
C SER A 124 -11.21 -9.67 25.43
N GLY A 125 -11.72 -10.24 26.54
CA GLY A 125 -12.26 -11.59 26.52
C GLY A 125 -13.57 -11.69 25.74
N LEU A 126 -14.45 -10.71 25.93
CA LEU A 126 -15.70 -10.62 25.19
C LEU A 126 -15.44 -10.30 23.70
N ALA A 127 -14.47 -9.45 23.41
CA ALA A 127 -14.07 -9.15 22.03
C ALA A 127 -13.56 -10.41 21.32
N GLU A 128 -12.69 -11.18 21.96
CA GLU A 128 -12.19 -12.46 21.45
C GLU A 128 -13.33 -13.44 21.16
N SER A 129 -14.27 -13.58 22.09
CA SER A 129 -15.44 -14.45 21.92
C SER A 129 -16.28 -14.06 20.71
N PHE A 130 -16.56 -12.78 20.51
CA PHE A 130 -17.34 -12.31 19.37
C PHE A 130 -16.59 -12.46 18.04
N PHE A 131 -15.29 -12.20 18.00
CA PHE A 131 -14.52 -12.45 16.78
C PHE A 131 -14.40 -13.93 16.45
N ALA A 132 -14.31 -14.81 17.44
CA ALA A 132 -14.36 -16.25 17.23
C ALA A 132 -15.71 -16.70 16.63
N GLU A 133 -16.82 -16.18 17.14
CA GLU A 133 -18.16 -16.44 16.57
C GLU A 133 -18.29 -15.91 15.13
N ALA A 134 -17.71 -14.74 14.84
CA ALA A 134 -17.67 -14.21 13.48
C ALA A 134 -16.92 -15.15 12.52
N LEU A 135 -15.79 -15.68 12.95
CA LEU A 135 -14.97 -16.64 12.18
C LEU A 135 -15.65 -17.99 12.02
N ALA A 136 -16.44 -18.43 13.02
CA ALA A 136 -17.19 -19.69 12.95
C ALA A 136 -18.30 -19.68 11.88
N GLN A 137 -18.69 -18.49 11.39
CA GLN A 137 -19.61 -18.37 10.25
C GLN A 137 -18.93 -18.61 8.89
N ASP A 138 -17.59 -18.61 8.84
CA ASP A 138 -16.84 -18.84 7.59
C ASP A 138 -16.71 -20.36 7.35
N PRO A 139 -17.20 -20.88 6.22
CA PRO A 139 -17.07 -22.30 5.89
C PRO A 139 -15.66 -22.72 5.43
N SER A 140 -14.72 -21.79 5.34
CA SER A 140 -13.36 -22.06 4.84
C SER A 140 -12.54 -22.83 5.87
N PRO A 141 -11.80 -23.89 5.46
CA PRO A 141 -10.87 -24.57 6.34
C PRO A 141 -9.68 -23.65 6.67
N GLY A 142 -9.25 -23.63 7.92
CA GLY A 142 -8.07 -22.88 8.34
C GLY A 142 -7.95 -22.76 9.86
N ASP A 143 -6.77 -22.35 10.34
CA ASP A 143 -6.55 -22.11 11.76
C ASP A 143 -7.29 -20.85 12.21
N ILE A 144 -8.26 -21.05 13.10
CA ILE A 144 -9.05 -19.96 13.69
C ILE A 144 -8.17 -19.06 14.57
N THR A 145 -7.17 -19.62 15.23
CA THR A 145 -6.34 -18.88 16.20
C THR A 145 -5.57 -17.74 15.57
N GLU A 146 -4.98 -17.98 14.40
CA GLU A 146 -4.25 -16.98 13.63
C GLU A 146 -5.19 -15.88 13.11
N ALA A 147 -6.28 -16.28 12.45
CA ALA A 147 -7.27 -15.35 11.92
C ALA A 147 -7.93 -14.50 13.02
N LEU A 148 -8.16 -15.08 14.20
CA LEU A 148 -8.69 -14.39 15.36
C LEU A 148 -7.73 -13.32 15.86
N ARG A 149 -6.45 -13.65 15.99
CA ARG A 149 -5.40 -12.71 16.40
C ARG A 149 -5.30 -11.52 15.41
N ASP A 150 -5.24 -11.82 14.12
CA ASP A 150 -5.15 -10.80 13.08
C ASP A 150 -6.36 -9.86 13.12
N ARG A 151 -7.58 -10.39 13.27
CA ARG A 151 -8.79 -9.59 13.42
C ARG A 151 -8.77 -8.70 14.65
N MET A 152 -8.37 -9.22 15.78
CA MET A 152 -8.30 -8.46 17.02
C MET A 152 -7.30 -7.31 16.92
N ILE A 153 -6.13 -7.56 16.33
CA ILE A 153 -5.09 -6.54 16.12
C ILE A 153 -5.60 -5.46 15.17
N ARG A 154 -6.16 -5.84 14.01
CA ARG A 154 -6.70 -4.91 13.02
C ARG A 154 -7.86 -4.10 13.57
N ALA A 155 -8.81 -4.75 14.24
CA ALA A 155 -9.93 -4.05 14.84
C ALA A 155 -9.49 -3.00 15.86
N ARG A 156 -8.52 -3.32 16.71
CA ARG A 156 -7.93 -2.37 17.68
C ARG A 156 -7.21 -1.23 16.97
N ALA A 157 -6.43 -1.55 15.94
CA ALA A 157 -5.73 -0.55 15.14
C ALA A 157 -6.70 0.42 14.44
N ASP A 158 -7.70 -0.10 13.74
CA ASP A 158 -8.72 0.68 13.03
C ASP A 158 -9.53 1.59 13.97
N MET A 159 -9.71 1.17 15.23
CA MET A 159 -10.38 1.96 16.26
C MET A 159 -9.44 2.93 17.00
N GLY A 160 -8.14 2.91 16.71
CA GLY A 160 -7.14 3.76 17.37
C GLY A 160 -6.71 3.28 18.76
N LEU A 161 -6.97 2.03 19.11
CA LEU A 161 -6.50 1.36 20.34
C LEU A 161 -5.09 0.80 20.12
N LEU A 162 -4.14 1.69 19.91
CA LEU A 162 -2.79 1.37 19.46
C LEU A 162 -1.90 0.69 20.50
N PRO A 163 -1.90 1.11 21.78
CA PRO A 163 -1.14 0.43 22.81
C PRO A 163 -1.51 -1.04 22.93
N GLU A 164 -2.80 -1.35 22.86
CA GLU A 164 -3.34 -2.71 22.95
C GLU A 164 -3.02 -3.54 21.69
N ALA A 165 -3.04 -2.91 20.51
CA ALA A 165 -2.64 -3.56 19.27
C ALA A 165 -1.14 -3.90 19.28
N VAL A 166 -0.29 -2.97 19.76
CA VAL A 166 1.17 -3.16 19.87
C VAL A 166 1.49 -4.24 20.91
N ALA A 167 0.81 -4.27 22.05
CA ALA A 167 1.00 -5.31 23.07
C ALA A 167 0.70 -6.71 22.49
N SER A 168 -0.41 -6.85 21.76
CA SER A 168 -0.81 -8.12 21.13
C SER A 168 0.21 -8.59 20.06
N LEU A 169 0.89 -7.68 19.39
CA LEU A 169 1.99 -7.97 18.45
C LEU A 169 3.25 -8.41 19.18
N GLY A 170 3.58 -7.77 20.31
CA GLY A 170 4.71 -8.12 21.16
C GLY A 170 4.61 -9.58 21.68
N ASP A 171 3.43 -9.99 22.08
CA ASP A 171 3.16 -11.37 22.49
C ASP A 171 3.35 -12.36 21.33
N GLY A 172 2.93 -11.98 20.11
CA GLY A 172 3.15 -12.78 18.90
C GLY A 172 4.62 -12.91 18.53
N LEU A 173 5.40 -11.83 18.70
CA LEU A 173 6.85 -11.81 18.45
C LEU A 173 7.59 -12.73 19.43
N ALA A 174 7.29 -12.61 20.72
CA ALA A 174 7.90 -13.47 21.74
C ALA A 174 7.59 -14.94 21.52
N ALA A 175 6.37 -15.27 21.05
CA ALA A 175 6.01 -16.63 20.68
C ALA A 175 6.80 -17.14 19.48
N LEU A 176 7.10 -16.30 18.50
CA LEU A 176 7.88 -16.66 17.31
C LEU A 176 9.37 -16.85 17.64
N GLU A 177 9.92 -15.97 18.49
CA GLU A 177 11.32 -16.09 18.98
C GLU A 177 11.56 -17.38 19.77
N ALA A 178 10.52 -17.90 20.43
CA ALA A 178 10.58 -19.17 21.14
C ALA A 178 10.56 -20.40 20.22
N MET A 179 10.30 -20.24 18.90
CA MET A 179 10.24 -21.35 17.94
C MET A 179 11.61 -21.61 17.30
N PRO A 180 12.18 -22.82 17.40
CA PRO A 180 13.49 -23.11 16.86
C PRO A 180 13.56 -23.07 15.30
N HIS A 181 12.44 -23.30 14.60
CA HIS A 181 12.34 -23.31 13.14
C HIS A 181 10.94 -22.83 12.69
N PRO A 182 10.70 -21.53 12.53
CA PRO A 182 9.43 -21.05 12.00
C PRO A 182 9.23 -21.47 10.54
N SER A 183 8.02 -21.88 10.18
CA SER A 183 7.67 -22.20 8.79
C SER A 183 7.60 -20.94 7.91
N GLU A 184 7.69 -21.12 6.57
CA GLU A 184 7.54 -20.00 5.63
C GLU A 184 6.20 -19.26 5.80
N ALA A 185 5.12 -19.99 6.11
CA ALA A 185 3.81 -19.39 6.38
C ALA A 185 3.84 -18.50 7.63
N GLN A 186 4.50 -18.96 8.71
CA GLN A 186 4.66 -18.17 9.93
C GLN A 186 5.52 -16.91 9.72
N LEU A 187 6.58 -17.01 8.92
CA LEU A 187 7.40 -15.87 8.56
C LEU A 187 6.66 -14.86 7.66
N ALA A 188 5.84 -15.35 6.71
CA ALA A 188 5.01 -14.51 5.85
C ALA A 188 3.93 -13.79 6.67
N MET A 189 3.30 -14.49 7.61
CA MET A 189 2.36 -13.90 8.55
C MET A 189 3.02 -12.81 9.40
N PHE A 190 4.19 -13.08 9.94
CA PHE A 190 4.93 -12.10 10.75
C PHE A 190 5.29 -10.84 9.96
N LYS A 191 5.70 -11.01 8.69
CA LYS A 191 5.95 -9.88 7.78
C LYS A 191 4.68 -9.04 7.58
N SER A 192 3.54 -9.67 7.34
CA SER A 192 2.25 -8.98 7.21
C SER A 192 1.85 -8.24 8.49
N GLN A 193 2.11 -8.81 9.66
CA GLN A 193 1.86 -8.16 10.95
C GLN A 193 2.79 -6.96 11.18
N LEU A 194 4.06 -7.06 10.78
CA LEU A 194 4.99 -5.93 10.83
C LEU A 194 4.59 -4.79 9.89
N GLU A 195 4.13 -5.11 8.69
CA GLU A 195 3.61 -4.11 7.74
C GLU A 195 2.37 -3.41 8.32
N LEU A 196 1.46 -4.17 8.93
CA LEU A 196 0.30 -3.61 9.64
C LEU A 196 0.71 -2.74 10.82
N LEU A 197 1.69 -3.20 11.62
CA LEU A 197 2.21 -2.43 12.75
C LEU A 197 2.82 -1.10 12.28
N ASN A 198 3.60 -1.14 11.21
CA ASN A 198 4.21 0.05 10.64
C ASN A 198 3.13 1.05 10.15
N HIS A 199 2.12 0.57 9.44
CA HIS A 199 0.98 1.38 9.04
C HIS A 199 0.25 1.98 10.27
N THR A 200 -0.01 1.15 11.27
CA THR A 200 -0.73 1.52 12.49
C THR A 200 0.07 2.53 13.34
N LEU A 201 1.39 2.33 13.46
CA LEU A 201 2.28 3.28 14.13
C LEU A 201 2.36 4.61 13.39
N GLY A 202 2.36 4.58 12.05
CA GLY A 202 2.25 5.77 11.22
C GLY A 202 0.99 6.56 11.55
N LEU A 203 -0.17 5.91 11.56
CA LEU A 203 -1.44 6.54 11.95
C LEU A 203 -1.43 7.06 13.39
N ALA A 204 -0.76 6.36 14.32
CA ALA A 204 -0.65 6.78 15.71
C ALA A 204 0.20 8.03 15.89
N GLN A 205 1.35 8.05 15.21
CA GLN A 205 2.23 9.20 15.22
C GLN A 205 1.52 10.43 14.65
N GLN A 206 0.75 10.25 13.56
CA GLN A 206 -0.12 11.30 13.01
C GLN A 206 -1.13 11.82 14.04
N ARG A 207 -1.80 10.93 14.79
CA ARG A 207 -2.76 11.33 15.85
C ARG A 207 -2.09 12.00 17.03
N ALA A 208 -0.91 11.56 17.44
CA ALA A 208 -0.16 12.14 18.56
C ALA A 208 0.36 13.55 18.25
N LEU A 209 0.56 13.88 16.98
CA LEU A 209 0.99 15.20 16.51
C LEU A 209 -0.15 16.21 16.37
N LEU A 210 -1.42 15.75 16.38
CA LEU A 210 -2.59 16.63 16.35
C LEU A 210 -2.82 17.23 17.75
N PRO A 211 -2.86 18.56 17.92
CA PRO A 211 -3.18 19.15 19.21
C PRO A 211 -4.57 18.72 19.67
N PHE A 212 -4.65 18.19 20.88
CA PHE A 212 -5.88 17.75 21.51
C PHE A 212 -6.68 18.98 21.98
N ASP A 213 -7.49 19.55 21.10
CA ASP A 213 -8.53 20.52 21.50
C ASP A 213 -9.90 19.85 21.42
N SER A 214 -10.45 19.56 22.61
CA SER A 214 -11.69 18.81 22.78
C SER A 214 -12.96 19.61 22.45
N ALA A 215 -12.84 20.88 22.05
CA ALA A 215 -13.99 21.79 21.97
C ALA A 215 -14.53 22.05 20.56
N THR A 216 -13.77 21.77 19.48
CA THR A 216 -14.21 22.03 18.11
C THR A 216 -13.78 20.93 17.15
N LYS A 217 -14.57 19.86 17.00
CA LYS A 217 -14.43 18.90 15.91
C LYS A 217 -15.26 19.33 14.69
N PRO A 218 -14.66 19.74 13.58
CA PRO A 218 -15.30 19.55 12.28
C PRO A 218 -15.15 18.09 11.86
N ALA A 219 -16.21 17.48 11.35
CA ALA A 219 -16.29 16.06 10.94
C ALA A 219 -15.42 15.65 9.73
N ARG A 220 -14.30 16.35 9.47
CA ARG A 220 -13.46 16.19 8.27
C ARG A 220 -12.09 15.52 8.40
N PRO A 221 -11.43 15.40 9.58
CA PRO A 221 -10.06 14.86 9.65
C PRO A 221 -9.93 13.42 9.14
N LEU A 222 -10.89 12.54 9.46
CA LEU A 222 -10.87 11.12 9.05
C LEU A 222 -10.89 10.93 7.52
N ALA A 223 -11.55 11.80 6.77
CA ALA A 223 -11.60 11.70 5.31
C ALA A 223 -10.26 12.09 4.65
N LEU A 224 -9.48 12.99 5.23
CA LEU A 224 -8.15 13.38 4.73
C LEU A 224 -7.09 12.31 5.02
N GLU A 225 -7.11 11.73 6.23
CA GLU A 225 -6.21 10.63 6.61
C GLU A 225 -6.36 9.42 5.67
N GLN A 226 -7.56 9.15 5.18
CA GLN A 226 -7.82 8.06 4.23
C GLN A 226 -7.32 8.37 2.80
N ARG A 227 -7.01 9.63 2.49
CA ARG A 227 -6.55 10.11 1.18
C ARG A 227 -5.08 10.51 1.18
N ALA A 228 -4.45 10.57 2.36
CA ALA A 228 -3.02 10.76 2.51
C ALA A 228 -2.25 9.64 1.80
N MET A 229 -1.25 10.01 1.02
CA MET A 229 -0.44 9.07 0.25
C MET A 229 0.96 8.92 0.81
N SER A 230 1.36 9.81 1.71
CA SER A 230 2.66 9.80 2.35
C SER A 230 2.83 8.62 3.31
N GLN A 231 4.07 8.19 3.49
CA GLN A 231 4.40 7.00 4.28
C GLN A 231 4.22 7.20 5.79
N LEU A 232 4.55 8.39 6.30
CA LEU A 232 4.51 8.73 7.73
C LEU A 232 3.52 9.86 8.04
N GLY A 233 2.74 10.34 7.05
CA GLY A 233 1.81 11.46 7.22
C GLY A 233 2.47 12.82 7.05
N GLN A 234 3.52 12.91 6.27
CA GLN A 234 4.22 14.15 5.96
C GLN A 234 3.26 15.18 5.37
N ASP A 235 2.40 14.79 4.42
CA ASP A 235 1.37 15.62 3.81
C ASP A 235 0.36 16.16 4.84
N LEU A 236 -0.09 15.34 5.77
CA LEU A 236 -1.01 15.75 6.84
C LEU A 236 -0.32 16.69 7.84
N TRP A 237 0.95 16.41 8.19
CA TRP A 237 1.73 17.29 9.03
C TRP A 237 1.93 18.67 8.40
N VAL A 238 2.23 18.73 7.11
CA VAL A 238 2.35 19.98 6.35
C VAL A 238 1.04 20.77 6.39
N LEU A 239 -0.09 20.09 6.14
CA LEU A 239 -1.41 20.73 6.20
C LEU A 239 -1.70 21.28 7.60
N GLN A 240 -1.36 20.53 8.65
CA GLN A 240 -1.50 21.00 10.03
C GLN A 240 -0.65 22.24 10.30
N ARG A 241 0.65 22.19 9.95
CA ARG A 241 1.58 23.29 10.21
C ARG A 241 1.25 24.56 9.44
N THR A 242 0.68 24.41 8.25
CA THR A 242 0.25 25.52 7.41
C THR A 242 -1.19 25.98 7.66
N GLY A 243 -1.88 25.44 8.67
CA GLY A 243 -3.26 25.78 8.98
C GLY A 243 -4.24 25.40 7.87
N MET A 244 -4.04 24.24 7.22
CA MET A 244 -4.85 23.77 6.08
C MET A 244 -4.80 24.72 4.88
N LYS A 245 -3.64 25.31 4.63
CA LYS A 245 -3.42 26.30 3.56
C LYS A 245 -3.86 25.76 2.20
N GLN A 246 -4.59 26.60 1.47
CA GLN A 246 -4.89 26.41 0.06
C GLN A 246 -3.86 27.12 -0.81
N GLY A 247 -3.46 26.52 -1.92
CA GLY A 247 -2.60 27.16 -2.92
C GLY A 247 -1.17 27.44 -2.44
N GLY A 248 -0.58 26.57 -1.63
CA GLY A 248 0.82 26.63 -1.23
C GLY A 248 1.77 26.23 -2.34
N TYR A 249 3.08 26.25 -2.05
CA TYR A 249 4.13 25.82 -2.97
C TYR A 249 5.01 24.75 -2.35
N PHE A 250 5.17 23.64 -3.06
CA PHE A 250 6.00 22.50 -2.63
C PHE A 250 7.12 22.17 -3.61
N VAL A 251 8.11 21.45 -3.12
CA VAL A 251 9.13 20.75 -3.92
C VAL A 251 9.27 19.34 -3.39
N GLU A 252 9.30 18.35 -4.28
CA GLU A 252 9.49 16.93 -3.91
C GLU A 252 10.51 16.31 -4.86
N PHE A 253 11.57 15.74 -4.33
CA PHE A 253 12.51 14.94 -5.12
C PHE A 253 12.66 13.54 -4.52
N GLY A 254 12.87 12.55 -5.42
CA GLY A 254 12.52 11.16 -5.16
C GLY A 254 11.01 10.94 -5.31
N ALA A 255 10.38 11.69 -6.26
CA ALA A 255 8.92 11.70 -6.37
C ALA A 255 8.31 10.41 -6.94
N SER A 256 9.12 9.41 -7.33
CA SER A 256 8.71 8.12 -7.88
C SER A 256 7.65 8.31 -8.99
N ASP A 257 6.53 7.59 -8.95
CA ASP A 257 5.44 7.76 -9.92
C ASP A 257 4.50 8.94 -9.62
N GLY A 258 4.80 9.73 -8.59
CA GLY A 258 4.05 10.91 -8.18
C GLY A 258 2.81 10.63 -7.33
N ARG A 259 2.52 9.36 -7.02
CA ARG A 259 1.42 8.93 -6.15
C ARG A 259 1.88 7.99 -5.05
N LEU A 260 2.66 6.97 -5.41
CA LEU A 260 3.17 5.98 -4.48
C LEU A 260 4.04 6.68 -3.44
N LEU A 261 3.63 6.63 -2.17
CA LEU A 261 4.32 7.25 -1.01
C LEU A 261 4.58 8.75 -1.14
N SER A 262 3.93 9.46 -2.09
CA SER A 262 4.16 10.88 -2.32
C SER A 262 3.77 11.73 -1.13
N ASN A 263 4.67 12.60 -0.72
CA ASN A 263 4.50 13.55 0.37
C ASN A 263 3.76 14.82 -0.04
N THR A 264 3.48 15.01 -1.35
CA THR A 264 2.88 16.24 -1.88
C THR A 264 1.65 16.01 -2.76
N CYS A 265 1.31 14.77 -3.11
CA CYS A 265 0.17 14.49 -3.98
C CYS A 265 -1.16 15.00 -3.41
N LEU A 266 -1.41 14.77 -2.12
CA LEU A 266 -2.59 15.28 -1.43
C LEU A 266 -2.64 16.81 -1.45
N LEU A 267 -1.50 17.48 -1.24
CA LEU A 267 -1.40 18.94 -1.25
C LEU A 267 -1.80 19.51 -2.61
N GLU A 268 -1.34 18.89 -3.68
CA GLU A 268 -1.69 19.30 -5.05
C GLU A 268 -3.15 19.04 -5.37
N THR A 269 -3.61 17.80 -5.17
CA THR A 269 -4.92 17.34 -5.66
C THR A 269 -6.10 17.89 -4.86
N GLU A 270 -5.94 18.09 -3.56
CA GLU A 270 -7.03 18.47 -2.67
C GLU A 270 -6.95 19.92 -2.18
N PHE A 271 -5.74 20.48 -2.11
CA PHE A 271 -5.50 21.83 -1.59
C PHE A 271 -5.02 22.80 -2.65
N GLY A 272 -4.91 22.35 -3.91
CA GLY A 272 -4.57 23.22 -5.05
C GLY A 272 -3.16 23.80 -4.97
N TRP A 273 -2.25 23.15 -4.24
CA TRP A 273 -0.86 23.56 -4.18
C TRP A 273 -0.20 23.39 -5.55
N LYS A 274 0.80 24.20 -5.81
CA LYS A 274 1.66 24.11 -6.99
C LYS A 274 3.06 23.71 -6.55
N GLY A 275 3.86 23.19 -7.49
CA GLY A 275 5.21 22.81 -7.11
C GLY A 275 6.00 22.15 -8.22
N ILE A 276 7.11 21.55 -7.79
CA ILE A 276 8.06 20.83 -8.63
C ILE A 276 8.24 19.42 -8.05
N CYS A 277 8.12 18.40 -8.91
CA CYS A 277 8.49 17.03 -8.60
C CYS A 277 9.67 16.59 -9.48
N ALA A 278 10.72 16.06 -8.89
CA ALA A 278 11.88 15.53 -9.61
C ALA A 278 12.02 14.03 -9.44
N GLU A 279 12.26 13.31 -10.56
CA GLU A 279 12.45 11.86 -10.59
C GLU A 279 13.38 11.48 -11.75
N PRO A 280 14.59 10.98 -11.47
CA PRO A 280 15.56 10.64 -12.52
C PRO A 280 15.31 9.28 -13.19
N ASN A 281 14.53 8.38 -12.58
CA ASN A 281 14.19 7.08 -13.19
C ASN A 281 13.18 7.27 -14.33
N PRO A 282 13.52 6.98 -15.61
CA PRO A 282 12.64 7.24 -16.74
C PRO A 282 11.28 6.55 -16.65
N ALA A 283 11.26 5.32 -16.11
CA ALA A 283 10.02 4.55 -15.98
C ALA A 283 9.06 5.14 -14.94
N PHE A 284 9.59 5.75 -13.89
CA PHE A 284 8.82 6.48 -12.90
C PHE A 284 8.45 7.87 -13.41
N TYR A 285 9.40 8.57 -14.03
CA TYR A 285 9.17 9.90 -14.59
C TYR A 285 8.03 9.94 -15.61
N ASP A 286 7.93 8.94 -16.50
CA ASP A 286 6.82 8.84 -17.45
C ASP A 286 5.46 8.71 -16.74
N ARG A 287 5.39 7.98 -15.63
CA ARG A 287 4.18 7.87 -14.80
C ARG A 287 3.92 9.15 -14.01
N LEU A 288 4.96 9.75 -13.43
CA LEU A 288 4.90 11.03 -12.72
C LEU A 288 4.24 12.11 -13.58
N ARG A 289 4.66 12.26 -14.83
CA ARG A 289 4.07 13.20 -15.80
C ARG A 289 2.59 12.95 -16.08
N GLY A 290 2.15 11.69 -16.02
CA GLY A 290 0.74 11.32 -16.22
C GLY A 290 -0.10 11.50 -14.95
N ASN A 291 0.51 11.39 -13.78
CA ASN A 291 -0.18 11.38 -12.50
C ASN A 291 -0.28 12.76 -11.83
N ARG A 292 0.59 13.71 -12.20
CA ARG A 292 0.70 15.02 -11.54
C ARG A 292 0.52 16.15 -12.55
N THR A 293 0.05 17.30 -12.08
CA THR A 293 -0.12 18.52 -12.88
C THR A 293 0.93 19.58 -12.57
N CYS A 294 1.71 19.41 -11.51
CA CYS A 294 2.84 20.24 -11.15
C CYS A 294 3.97 20.16 -12.19
N THR A 295 4.99 20.99 -12.06
CA THR A 295 6.20 20.91 -12.88
C THR A 295 6.94 19.61 -12.57
N THR A 296 7.23 18.79 -13.59
CA THR A 296 7.98 17.54 -13.45
C THR A 296 9.38 17.67 -14.08
N VAL A 297 10.39 17.17 -13.39
CA VAL A 297 11.82 17.31 -13.75
C VAL A 297 12.47 15.93 -13.82
N PRO A 298 13.13 15.57 -14.95
CA PRO A 298 13.83 14.30 -15.09
C PRO A 298 15.28 14.32 -14.58
N ASP A 299 15.79 15.50 -14.21
CA ASP A 299 17.17 15.67 -13.74
C ASP A 299 17.32 15.08 -12.33
N CYS A 300 18.49 14.53 -12.03
CA CYS A 300 18.84 14.09 -10.68
C CYS A 300 19.21 15.30 -9.82
N VAL A 301 18.47 15.54 -8.73
CA VAL A 301 18.77 16.65 -7.82
C VAL A 301 20.00 16.29 -7.00
N MET A 302 21.02 17.16 -7.05
CA MET A 302 22.32 16.99 -6.41
C MET A 302 22.85 18.32 -5.85
N GLY A 303 24.05 18.33 -5.27
CA GLY A 303 24.69 19.58 -4.81
C GLY A 303 25.17 20.49 -5.95
N GLU A 304 25.34 20.01 -7.17
CA GLU A 304 25.93 20.75 -8.31
C GLU A 304 25.17 20.45 -9.61
N THR A 305 24.97 21.50 -10.43
CA THR A 305 24.34 21.41 -11.76
C THR A 305 25.36 21.06 -12.85
N GLY A 306 24.91 20.35 -13.88
CA GLY A 306 25.67 20.13 -15.11
C GLY A 306 26.67 19.00 -15.06
N LYS A 307 26.62 18.20 -14.03
CA LYS A 307 27.34 16.91 -13.98
C LYS A 307 26.49 15.81 -14.62
N THR A 308 27.12 14.69 -14.87
CA THR A 308 26.47 13.44 -15.24
C THR A 308 26.85 12.41 -14.19
N VAL A 309 25.85 11.75 -13.61
CA VAL A 309 26.04 10.70 -12.60
C VAL A 309 25.44 9.39 -13.07
N GLU A 310 26.01 8.29 -12.58
CA GLU A 310 25.40 6.97 -12.76
C GLU A 310 24.29 6.81 -11.71
N PHE A 311 23.09 6.47 -12.17
CA PHE A 311 21.93 6.23 -11.34
C PHE A 311 21.51 4.76 -11.44
N ILE A 312 21.34 4.11 -10.28
CA ILE A 312 20.99 2.69 -10.18
C ILE A 312 19.45 2.59 -10.16
N LEU A 313 18.88 1.87 -11.14
CA LEU A 313 17.44 1.64 -11.26
C LEU A 313 16.99 0.49 -10.33
N ALA A 314 16.90 0.78 -9.04
CA ALA A 314 16.52 -0.20 -8.01
C ALA A 314 15.07 -0.04 -7.54
N SER A 315 14.13 0.06 -8.48
CA SER A 315 12.72 0.33 -8.18
C SER A 315 12.57 1.64 -7.41
N GLU A 316 11.79 1.66 -6.32
CA GLU A 316 11.63 2.82 -5.43
C GLU A 316 12.89 3.17 -4.59
N TYR A 317 13.91 2.31 -4.56
CA TYR A 317 15.17 2.51 -3.82
C TYR A 317 16.33 2.94 -4.73
N GLY A 318 16.01 3.56 -5.87
CA GLY A 318 17.03 4.03 -6.83
C GLY A 318 17.86 5.15 -6.25
N THR A 319 19.20 5.09 -6.42
CA THR A 319 20.12 6.14 -5.96
C THR A 319 21.29 6.34 -6.91
N VAL A 320 22.04 7.41 -6.70
CA VAL A 320 23.30 7.71 -7.41
C VAL A 320 24.37 6.69 -7.01
N ALA A 321 25.08 6.14 -8.01
CA ALA A 321 26.21 5.26 -7.77
C ALA A 321 27.30 5.98 -6.96
N GLY A 322 27.75 5.34 -5.89
CA GLY A 322 28.64 5.97 -4.88
C GLY A 322 27.95 6.26 -3.57
N PHE A 323 26.59 6.29 -3.56
CA PHE A 323 25.74 6.32 -2.37
C PHE A 323 24.98 4.99 -2.17
N ASP A 324 25.28 4.00 -3.03
CA ASP A 324 24.62 2.69 -3.04
C ASP A 324 24.84 1.85 -1.76
N ASP A 325 25.80 2.20 -0.94
CA ASP A 325 26.09 1.58 0.36
C ASP A 325 25.66 2.44 1.57
N SER A 326 24.93 3.53 1.35
CA SER A 326 24.63 4.53 2.37
C SER A 326 23.62 4.06 3.44
N ASP A 327 22.76 3.08 3.14
CA ASP A 327 21.63 2.67 3.99
C ASP A 327 21.36 1.16 3.99
N THR A 328 20.21 0.75 4.56
CA THR A 328 19.78 -0.65 4.68
C THR A 328 19.43 -1.33 3.35
N HIS A 329 19.30 -0.59 2.24
CA HIS A 329 18.94 -1.10 0.91
C HIS A 329 20.15 -1.42 0.02
N ALA A 330 21.37 -1.30 0.54
CA ALA A 330 22.63 -1.50 -0.16
C ALA A 330 22.73 -2.85 -0.91
N GLU A 331 22.33 -3.97 -0.28
CA GLU A 331 22.37 -5.29 -0.93
C GLU A 331 21.45 -5.36 -2.14
N ARG A 332 20.26 -4.78 -2.07
CA ARG A 332 19.29 -4.74 -3.15
C ARG A 332 19.84 -3.94 -4.32
N ARG A 333 20.42 -2.76 -4.06
CA ARG A 333 21.04 -1.91 -5.10
C ARG A 333 22.23 -2.59 -5.76
N ARG A 334 23.08 -3.30 -5.01
CA ARG A 334 24.19 -4.09 -5.58
C ARG A 334 23.70 -5.16 -6.55
N ALA A 335 22.57 -5.83 -6.24
CA ALA A 335 21.97 -6.82 -7.13
C ALA A 335 21.47 -6.19 -8.44
N PHE A 336 20.82 -5.04 -8.41
CA PHE A 336 20.39 -4.31 -9.60
C PHE A 336 21.58 -3.80 -10.42
N ARG A 337 22.61 -3.26 -9.75
CA ARG A 337 23.85 -2.84 -10.41
C ARG A 337 24.56 -3.99 -11.11
N ALA A 338 24.62 -5.15 -10.48
CA ALA A 338 25.20 -6.36 -11.08
C ALA A 338 24.43 -6.86 -12.32
N GLN A 339 23.11 -6.54 -12.40
CA GLN A 339 22.27 -6.84 -13.55
C GLN A 339 22.36 -5.77 -14.66
N GLY A 340 23.24 -4.77 -14.51
CA GLY A 340 23.41 -3.69 -15.48
C GLY A 340 22.28 -2.67 -15.49
N GLN A 341 21.49 -2.59 -14.43
CA GLN A 341 20.40 -1.61 -14.31
C GLN A 341 20.93 -0.27 -13.79
N VAL A 342 21.77 0.35 -14.61
CA VAL A 342 22.40 1.65 -14.34
C VAL A 342 22.23 2.53 -15.56
N ILE A 343 21.88 3.80 -15.34
CA ILE A 343 21.76 4.80 -16.40
C ILE A 343 22.61 6.02 -16.06
N SER A 344 22.96 6.80 -17.08
CA SER A 344 23.60 8.11 -16.89
C SER A 344 22.52 9.18 -16.90
N VAL A 345 22.47 10.00 -15.84
CA VAL A 345 21.50 11.09 -15.71
C VAL A 345 22.20 12.42 -15.47
N PRO A 346 21.70 13.55 -16.03
CA PRO A 346 22.22 14.86 -15.74
C PRO A 346 21.82 15.30 -14.33
N THR A 347 22.68 16.12 -13.69
CA THR A 347 22.38 16.69 -12.37
C THR A 347 21.91 18.13 -12.46
N ILE A 348 21.08 18.51 -11.50
CA ILE A 348 20.66 19.89 -11.24
C ILE A 348 20.75 20.18 -9.75
N SER A 349 21.29 21.34 -9.36
CA SER A 349 21.24 21.76 -7.96
C SER A 349 19.81 22.19 -7.59
N LEU A 350 19.44 22.02 -6.31
CA LEU A 350 18.15 22.50 -5.82
C LEU A 350 17.95 23.99 -6.16
N HIS A 351 18.96 24.82 -5.96
CA HIS A 351 18.92 26.25 -6.30
C HIS A 351 18.61 26.46 -7.78
N ASP A 352 19.39 25.86 -8.67
CA ASP A 352 19.24 26.07 -10.11
C ASP A 352 17.90 25.51 -10.63
N MET A 353 17.41 24.42 -10.03
CA MET A 353 16.08 23.89 -10.33
C MET A 353 14.99 24.90 -9.98
N LEU A 354 15.04 25.50 -8.79
CA LEU A 354 14.07 26.51 -8.36
C LEU A 354 14.10 27.73 -9.27
N VAL A 355 15.29 28.21 -9.65
CA VAL A 355 15.47 29.35 -10.59
C VAL A 355 14.96 28.99 -11.99
N LYS A 356 15.37 27.84 -12.53
CA LYS A 356 15.01 27.38 -13.89
C LYS A 356 13.51 27.26 -14.09
N TYR A 357 12.78 26.79 -13.08
CA TYR A 357 11.34 26.56 -13.15
C TYR A 357 10.50 27.66 -12.51
N GLY A 358 11.12 28.78 -12.13
CA GLY A 358 10.43 29.97 -11.65
C GLY A 358 9.70 29.79 -10.33
N ALA A 359 10.28 29.02 -9.40
CA ALA A 359 9.72 28.86 -8.07
C ALA A 359 9.62 30.20 -7.34
N PRO A 360 8.58 30.43 -6.51
CA PRO A 360 8.50 31.61 -5.67
C PRO A 360 9.61 31.56 -4.61
N ARG A 361 10.08 32.74 -4.17
CA ARG A 361 11.11 32.80 -3.11
C ARG A 361 10.66 32.12 -1.83
N GLN A 362 9.38 32.23 -1.50
CA GLN A 362 8.77 31.55 -0.36
C GLN A 362 8.27 30.17 -0.79
N ILE A 363 8.80 29.14 -0.16
CA ILE A 363 8.44 27.74 -0.39
C ILE A 363 7.84 27.21 0.92
N ASP A 364 6.63 26.71 0.86
CA ASP A 364 5.95 26.22 2.04
C ASP A 364 6.50 24.87 2.51
N TYR A 365 6.91 24.00 1.56
CA TYR A 365 7.36 22.67 1.89
C TYR A 365 8.36 22.10 0.88
N ILE A 366 9.42 21.45 1.38
CA ILE A 366 10.33 20.63 0.58
C ILE A 366 10.40 19.23 1.17
N SER A 367 10.14 18.22 0.34
CA SER A 367 10.33 16.80 0.62
C SER A 367 11.60 16.29 -0.03
N ILE A 368 12.51 15.72 0.76
CA ILE A 368 13.83 15.24 0.33
C ILE A 368 13.95 13.76 0.68
N ASP A 369 13.91 12.94 -0.36
CA ASP A 369 13.99 11.49 -0.29
C ASP A 369 14.79 10.99 -1.50
N THR A 370 16.12 10.97 -1.37
CA THR A 370 17.06 10.70 -2.48
C THR A 370 17.96 9.50 -2.24
N GLU A 371 17.70 8.77 -1.16
CA GLU A 371 18.40 7.53 -0.84
C GLU A 371 19.92 7.73 -0.69
N GLY A 372 20.32 8.83 0.01
CA GLY A 372 21.69 9.05 0.48
C GLY A 372 22.38 10.35 0.06
N THR A 373 21.77 11.19 -0.81
CA THR A 373 22.38 12.44 -1.27
C THR A 373 21.86 13.70 -0.56
N GLU A 374 20.99 13.54 0.44
CA GLU A 374 20.26 14.61 1.14
C GLU A 374 21.20 15.66 1.73
N TYR A 375 22.30 15.22 2.38
CA TYR A 375 23.26 16.12 2.98
C TYR A 375 23.97 16.99 1.94
N GLU A 376 24.39 16.42 0.79
CA GLU A 376 25.08 17.16 -0.25
C GLU A 376 24.18 18.20 -0.91
N ILE A 377 22.91 17.88 -1.13
CA ILE A 377 21.91 18.80 -1.66
C ILE A 377 21.71 19.98 -0.72
N LEU A 378 21.48 19.70 0.57
CA LEU A 378 21.23 20.72 1.57
C LEU A 378 22.45 21.56 1.90
N ALA A 379 23.65 21.00 1.90
CA ALA A 379 24.90 21.72 2.16
C ALA A 379 25.23 22.72 1.04
N ALA A 380 24.78 22.45 -0.20
CA ALA A 380 24.95 23.35 -1.34
C ALA A 380 23.82 24.38 -1.48
N PHE A 381 22.73 24.25 -0.72
CA PHE A 381 21.55 25.08 -0.87
C PHE A 381 21.72 26.45 -0.20
N PRO A 382 21.51 27.58 -0.92
CA PRO A 382 21.67 28.93 -0.36
C PRO A 382 20.43 29.35 0.44
N PHE A 383 20.31 28.92 1.69
CA PHE A 383 19.20 29.19 2.61
C PHE A 383 18.91 30.68 2.84
N ASP A 384 19.86 31.57 2.59
CA ASP A 384 19.69 33.02 2.66
C ASP A 384 18.93 33.61 1.46
N GLN A 385 18.89 32.91 0.33
CA GLN A 385 18.19 33.34 -0.87
C GLN A 385 16.73 32.83 -0.93
N TRP A 386 16.42 31.80 -0.17
CA TRP A 386 15.12 31.13 -0.18
C TRP A 386 14.49 31.12 1.21
N ASP A 387 13.18 31.31 1.26
CA ASP A 387 12.40 31.23 2.51
C ASP A 387 11.60 29.94 2.53
N VAL A 388 12.22 28.88 3.02
CA VAL A 388 11.61 27.55 3.13
C VAL A 388 11.05 27.39 4.54
N GLN A 389 9.76 27.03 4.67
CA GLN A 389 9.09 26.94 5.96
C GLN A 389 9.21 25.57 6.60
N LEU A 390 8.96 24.51 5.81
CA LEU A 390 8.93 23.12 6.27
C LEU A 390 9.81 22.25 5.39
N LEU A 391 10.52 21.29 5.99
CA LEU A 391 11.23 20.24 5.28
C LEU A 391 10.94 18.88 5.93
N THR A 392 10.84 17.84 5.12
CA THR A 392 11.04 16.45 5.54
C THR A 392 12.26 15.91 4.84
N VAL A 393 13.15 15.28 5.57
CA VAL A 393 14.43 14.79 5.07
C VAL A 393 14.62 13.35 5.49
N GLU A 394 14.66 12.46 4.51
CA GLU A 394 14.96 11.06 4.77
C GLU A 394 16.39 10.92 5.32
N HIS A 395 16.58 10.02 6.27
CA HIS A 395 17.89 9.78 6.87
C HIS A 395 18.27 8.29 6.93
N ASN A 396 17.32 7.38 6.76
CA ASN A 396 17.51 5.92 6.76
C ASN A 396 18.54 5.44 7.82
N PHE A 397 18.58 6.10 8.99
CA PHE A 397 19.51 5.86 10.09
C PHE A 397 20.99 6.00 9.71
N THR A 398 21.31 6.75 8.66
CA THR A 398 22.68 6.97 8.23
C THR A 398 23.45 7.88 9.20
N PRO A 399 24.78 7.80 9.25
CA PRO A 399 25.60 8.72 10.06
C PRO A 399 25.48 10.20 9.65
N LEU A 400 24.88 10.50 8.48
CA LEU A 400 24.67 11.85 7.98
C LEU A 400 23.50 12.56 8.66
N ARG A 401 22.58 11.82 9.33
CA ARG A 401 21.42 12.37 10.03
C ARG A 401 21.78 13.56 10.96
N GLU A 402 22.79 13.39 11.79
CA GLU A 402 23.19 14.45 12.73
C GLU A 402 23.88 15.63 12.02
N LYS A 403 24.57 15.38 10.92
CA LYS A 403 25.15 16.47 10.11
C LYS A 403 24.05 17.30 9.43
N ILE A 404 23.00 16.64 8.92
CA ILE A 404 21.81 17.31 8.37
C ILE A 404 21.13 18.14 9.45
N HIS A 405 20.95 17.57 10.65
CA HIS A 405 20.37 18.29 11.77
C HIS A 405 21.20 19.53 12.15
N ASP A 406 22.51 19.40 12.31
CA ASP A 406 23.38 20.52 12.68
C ASP A 406 23.36 21.62 11.61
N LEU A 407 23.36 21.24 10.33
CA LEU A 407 23.25 22.18 9.23
C LEU A 407 21.92 22.96 9.29
N LEU A 408 20.79 22.26 9.35
CA LEU A 408 19.46 22.89 9.35
C LEU A 408 19.22 23.70 10.63
N ARG A 409 19.69 23.25 11.79
CA ARG A 409 19.67 24.01 13.04
C ARG A 409 20.43 25.33 12.89
N GLY A 410 21.57 25.33 12.21
CA GLY A 410 22.34 26.54 11.91
C GLY A 410 21.56 27.58 11.07
N HIS A 411 20.55 27.14 10.31
CA HIS A 411 19.65 27.96 9.52
C HIS A 411 18.30 28.24 10.21
N GLY A 412 18.16 27.95 11.51
CA GLY A 412 16.98 28.28 12.31
C GLY A 412 15.85 27.24 12.27
N TYR A 413 16.13 26.01 11.82
CA TYR A 413 15.14 24.94 11.80
C TYR A 413 15.16 24.15 13.11
N HIS A 414 13.97 23.75 13.53
CA HIS A 414 13.75 22.84 14.65
C HIS A 414 13.35 21.47 14.13
N ARG A 415 14.02 20.42 14.64
CA ARG A 415 13.78 19.04 14.28
C ARG A 415 12.67 18.41 15.12
N THR A 416 11.79 17.68 14.47
CA THR A 416 10.96 16.62 15.05
C THR A 416 11.50 15.29 14.54
N GLU A 417 12.00 14.45 15.42
CA GLU A 417 12.54 13.13 15.06
C GLU A 417 11.42 12.19 14.70
N MET A 418 11.51 11.58 13.52
CA MET A 418 10.59 10.58 13.03
C MET A 418 11.33 9.28 12.70
N LYS A 419 10.64 8.29 12.12
CA LYS A 419 11.18 6.94 11.98
C LYS A 419 12.28 6.84 10.92
N TRP A 420 12.01 7.26 9.69
CA TRP A 420 12.97 7.17 8.57
C TRP A 420 13.42 8.52 8.06
N ASP A 421 12.64 9.56 8.32
CA ASP A 421 12.91 10.95 8.00
C ASP A 421 12.77 11.82 9.24
N ASP A 422 13.47 12.93 9.28
CA ASP A 422 13.29 13.96 10.29
C ASP A 422 12.50 15.12 9.68
N TRP A 423 11.62 15.71 10.48
CA TRP A 423 10.79 16.83 10.08
C TRP A 423 11.29 18.12 10.68
N TYR A 424 11.41 19.14 9.85
CA TYR A 424 12.01 20.40 10.19
C TYR A 424 11.06 21.56 9.94
N GLU A 425 10.94 22.44 10.93
CA GLU A 425 10.12 23.65 10.89
C GLU A 425 10.99 24.86 11.14
N LYS A 426 10.93 25.88 10.26
CA LYS A 426 11.62 27.15 10.46
C LYS A 426 10.88 27.94 11.54
N ARG A 427 11.59 28.26 12.62
CA ARG A 427 11.08 29.17 13.65
C ARG A 427 11.77 30.51 13.46
N GLY A 428 10.95 31.53 13.24
CA GLY A 428 11.40 32.91 13.10
C GLY A 428 12.02 33.51 14.36
#